data_275e976c78e44aff6eb76b4aaba94de8
#
_entry.id   275e976c78e44aff6eb76b4aaba94de8
#
_cell.length_a   1.000
_cell.length_b   1.000
_cell.length_c   1.000
_cell.angle_alpha   90.00
_cell.angle_beta   90.00
_cell.angle_gamma   90.00
#
_symmetry.space_group_name_H-M   'P 1'
#
loop_
_entity.id
_entity.type
_entity.pdbx_description
1 polymer ?
#
loop_
_entity_poly.entity_id
_entity_poly.type
_entity_poly.pdbx_seq_one_letter_code
_entity_poly.pdbx_strand_id
1 'polypeptide(L)'
;MRRSGPLRTLALALAALTAGCGAQRPRALPEWTPIPVPDPADVDVAVFLIGDAGASVPGASPVLAHLTTEVETWAAAMPRDSAVAVVFLGDNIYPNGLHNRSDPSFPQDSAYLQAQMDVVAGPQARANAARAIFVAGNHDWGDVVTEDGFQNLFNQQRLIDITSERTGLNISQLPPAGVPGPAIVDMGARTRLVLLDTVWWLYLRDQEALEVVFENIEAALSTEGVRDVILAAHHPLHSGGPHGGLSGFWRSLGVIYLLRRTGSLLQDLNSGPYRVLADDLRDRFRSAGPPLVMAGGHDHSLQVFEAVEESDPGFTLVSGSASKLQEVRWAAGMQFRAAEPGYMKVLFLRDGSVDLFVHSAPARYQHCANRSEERRDECMSAGLDAFRTIYSLRLKGPGAPPEPPDPRN
;
A
#
# COMPACT_ATOMS: atom_id res chain seq x y z
N MET A 1 19.00 -18.17 59.25
CA MET A 1 18.96 -16.98 58.35
C MET A 1 19.17 -17.47 56.93
N ARG A 2 18.07 -17.63 56.15
CA ARG A 2 18.12 -18.03 54.74
C ARG A 2 18.00 -16.73 53.90
N ARG A 3 19.03 -16.42 53.14
CA ARG A 3 19.06 -15.33 52.17
C ARG A 3 18.20 -15.71 50.96
N SER A 4 17.10 -15.06 50.76
CA SER A 4 16.30 -15.15 49.54
C SER A 4 16.97 -14.29 48.44
N GLY A 5 17.46 -14.96 47.40
CA GLY A 5 18.29 -14.40 46.35
C GLY A 5 17.57 -13.66 45.22
N PRO A 6 18.29 -13.14 44.24
CA PRO A 6 17.86 -12.16 43.24
C PRO A 6 16.95 -12.65 42.12
N LEU A 7 16.39 -13.86 42.21
CA LEU A 7 15.52 -14.45 41.18
C LEU A 7 14.14 -13.80 41.07
N ARG A 8 13.65 -13.12 42.11
CA ARG A 8 12.33 -12.47 42.06
C ARG A 8 12.34 -11.12 41.30
N THR A 9 13.48 -10.46 41.23
CA THR A 9 13.64 -9.18 40.50
C THR A 9 13.75 -9.39 38.99
N LEU A 10 14.29 -10.55 38.55
CA LEU A 10 14.40 -10.85 37.11
C LEU A 10 13.05 -11.24 36.50
N ALA A 11 12.17 -11.90 37.25
CA ALA A 11 10.84 -12.30 36.77
C ALA A 11 9.89 -11.11 36.59
N LEU A 12 10.03 -10.05 37.39
CA LEU A 12 9.24 -8.81 37.23
C LEU A 12 9.74 -7.95 36.06
N ALA A 13 11.01 -7.99 35.73
CA ALA A 13 11.53 -7.29 34.54
C ALA A 13 11.14 -7.97 33.22
N LEU A 14 11.00 -9.31 33.20
CA LEU A 14 10.52 -10.03 32.01
C LEU A 14 9.02 -9.88 31.79
N ALA A 15 8.20 -9.75 32.84
CA ALA A 15 6.77 -9.54 32.73
C ALA A 15 6.38 -8.13 32.22
N ALA A 16 7.26 -7.14 32.40
CA ALA A 16 7.05 -5.80 31.86
C ALA A 16 7.35 -5.68 30.35
N LEU A 17 8.02 -6.69 29.75
CA LEU A 17 8.37 -6.71 28.32
C LEU A 17 7.26 -7.29 27.42
N THR A 18 6.21 -7.90 27.99
CA THR A 18 5.10 -8.50 27.24
C THR A 18 3.83 -7.64 27.19
N ALA A 19 3.79 -6.49 27.83
CA ALA A 19 2.66 -5.58 27.84
C ALA A 19 2.83 -4.48 26.77
N GLY A 20 2.58 -4.79 25.49
CA GLY A 20 2.73 -3.78 24.46
C GLY A 20 2.22 -4.12 23.06
N CYS A 21 1.34 -5.11 22.88
CA CYS A 21 0.53 -5.27 21.68
C CYS A 21 -0.84 -4.62 21.88
N GLY A 22 -0.87 -3.34 22.26
CA GLY A 22 -2.10 -2.54 22.28
C GLY A 22 -2.24 -1.85 20.93
N ALA A 23 -3.37 -2.00 20.26
CA ALA A 23 -3.72 -1.22 19.09
C ALA A 23 -3.45 0.26 19.38
N GLN A 24 -2.55 0.86 18.58
CA GLN A 24 -2.25 2.27 18.74
C GLN A 24 -3.37 3.07 18.09
N ARG A 25 -3.99 3.95 18.87
CA ARG A 25 -5.03 4.85 18.37
C ARG A 25 -4.46 5.73 17.25
N PRO A 26 -5.28 6.07 16.25
CA PRO A 26 -4.94 7.03 15.22
C PRO A 26 -4.44 8.34 15.84
N ARG A 27 -3.41 8.93 15.24
CA ARG A 27 -2.86 10.23 15.63
C ARG A 27 -2.51 11.04 14.41
N ALA A 28 -2.95 12.29 14.39
CA ALA A 28 -2.52 13.33 13.45
C ALA A 28 -1.72 14.40 14.19
N LEU A 29 -1.12 15.32 13.46
CA LEU A 29 -0.55 16.54 14.03
C LEU A 29 -1.64 17.36 14.74
N PRO A 30 -1.31 18.11 15.80
CA PRO A 30 -2.32 18.85 16.59
C PRO A 30 -3.11 19.88 15.79
N GLU A 31 -2.51 20.46 14.76
CA GLU A 31 -3.10 21.47 13.87
C GLU A 31 -3.97 20.88 12.75
N TRP A 32 -4.02 19.56 12.62
CA TRP A 32 -4.80 18.91 11.58
C TRP A 32 -6.30 19.21 11.72
N THR A 33 -6.90 19.55 10.59
CA THR A 33 -8.35 19.71 10.43
C THR A 33 -8.84 18.90 9.25
N PRO A 34 -9.96 18.14 9.38
CA PRO A 34 -10.48 17.34 8.29
C PRO A 34 -10.99 18.22 7.14
N ILE A 35 -10.74 17.78 5.91
CA ILE A 35 -11.35 18.35 4.72
C ILE A 35 -12.66 17.62 4.39
N PRO A 36 -13.65 18.31 3.76
CA PRO A 36 -14.88 17.66 3.33
C PRO A 36 -14.62 16.68 2.18
N VAL A 37 -15.45 15.66 2.08
CA VAL A 37 -15.46 14.77 0.90
C VAL A 37 -16.04 15.56 -0.27
N PRO A 38 -15.35 15.62 -1.42
CA PRO A 38 -15.85 16.35 -2.60
C PRO A 38 -17.07 15.68 -3.21
N ASP A 39 -17.83 16.44 -4.00
CA ASP A 39 -18.89 15.86 -4.82
C ASP A 39 -18.27 14.89 -5.85
N PRO A 40 -18.78 13.67 -6.00
CA PRO A 40 -18.30 12.74 -7.01
C PRO A 40 -18.33 13.31 -8.44
N ALA A 41 -19.22 14.26 -8.74
CA ALA A 41 -19.27 14.93 -10.04
C ALA A 41 -18.02 15.77 -10.35
N ASP A 42 -17.32 16.24 -9.32
CA ASP A 42 -16.09 17.02 -9.45
C ASP A 42 -14.83 16.15 -9.54
N VAL A 43 -14.95 14.82 -9.39
CA VAL A 43 -13.82 13.89 -9.39
C VAL A 43 -13.57 13.34 -10.79
N ASP A 44 -12.33 13.46 -11.26
CA ASP A 44 -11.84 12.90 -12.52
C ASP A 44 -11.32 11.45 -12.31
N VAL A 45 -10.52 11.24 -11.25
CA VAL A 45 -9.95 9.92 -10.94
C VAL A 45 -10.04 9.64 -9.44
N ALA A 46 -10.51 8.43 -9.10
CA ALA A 46 -10.45 7.89 -7.73
C ALA A 46 -9.49 6.69 -7.68
N VAL A 47 -8.42 6.79 -6.87
CA VAL A 47 -7.45 5.72 -6.66
C VAL A 47 -7.53 5.23 -5.23
N PHE A 48 -7.84 3.96 -5.05
CA PHE A 48 -7.81 3.27 -3.76
C PHE A 48 -6.47 2.55 -3.62
N LEU A 49 -5.77 2.78 -2.51
CA LEU A 49 -4.46 2.24 -2.21
C LEU A 49 -4.57 1.29 -1.02
N ILE A 50 -4.26 0.02 -1.22
CA ILE A 50 -4.39 -1.03 -0.21
C ILE A 50 -3.24 -2.03 -0.35
N GLY A 51 -2.48 -2.29 0.70
CA GLY A 51 -1.38 -3.24 0.72
C GLY A 51 -1.57 -4.31 1.79
N ASP A 52 -0.77 -5.38 1.67
CA ASP A 52 -0.68 -6.43 2.68
C ASP A 52 -2.03 -7.15 2.93
N ALA A 53 -2.78 -7.33 1.86
CA ALA A 53 -4.11 -7.95 1.89
C ALA A 53 -4.08 -9.50 1.85
N GLY A 54 -2.90 -10.11 1.74
CA GLY A 54 -2.69 -11.52 1.46
C GLY A 54 -3.13 -12.52 2.53
N ALA A 55 -3.61 -12.07 3.70
CA ALA A 55 -4.25 -12.90 4.71
C ALA A 55 -5.72 -12.52 4.94
N SER A 56 -6.35 -11.82 4.00
CA SER A 56 -7.76 -11.43 4.05
C SER A 56 -8.65 -12.63 3.70
N VAL A 57 -9.21 -13.27 4.71
CA VAL A 57 -10.07 -14.44 4.51
C VAL A 57 -11.34 -14.04 3.75
N PRO A 58 -11.70 -14.75 2.65
CA PRO A 58 -12.91 -14.47 1.89
C PRO A 58 -14.17 -14.44 2.77
N GLY A 59 -15.00 -13.41 2.58
CA GLY A 59 -16.23 -13.22 3.37
C GLY A 59 -16.01 -12.89 4.86
N ALA A 60 -14.74 -12.69 5.30
CA ALA A 60 -14.42 -12.42 6.70
C ALA A 60 -13.40 -11.27 6.89
N SER A 61 -13.21 -10.43 5.86
CA SER A 61 -12.40 -9.21 5.89
C SER A 61 -13.29 -7.97 5.81
N PRO A 62 -13.53 -7.25 6.91
CA PRO A 62 -14.26 -5.98 6.87
C PRO A 62 -13.61 -4.94 5.98
N VAL A 63 -12.27 -4.97 5.85
CA VAL A 63 -11.51 -4.04 4.99
C VAL A 63 -11.88 -4.23 3.52
N LEU A 64 -11.80 -5.46 3.00
CA LEU A 64 -12.15 -5.75 1.60
C LEU A 64 -13.64 -5.50 1.34
N ALA A 65 -14.52 -5.88 2.28
CA ALA A 65 -15.95 -5.66 2.13
C ALA A 65 -16.31 -4.16 2.09
N HIS A 66 -15.71 -3.34 2.96
CA HIS A 66 -15.90 -1.88 2.93
C HIS A 66 -15.30 -1.27 1.66
N LEU A 67 -14.10 -1.69 1.25
CA LEU A 67 -13.48 -1.24 0.01
C LEU A 67 -14.36 -1.55 -1.21
N THR A 68 -14.93 -2.75 -1.30
CA THR A 68 -15.87 -3.13 -2.36
C THR A 68 -17.06 -2.18 -2.41
N THR A 69 -17.64 -1.87 -1.24
CA THR A 69 -18.78 -0.93 -1.14
C THR A 69 -18.39 0.48 -1.59
N GLU A 70 -17.22 0.96 -1.20
CA GLU A 70 -16.69 2.27 -1.62
C GLU A 70 -16.42 2.32 -3.13
N VAL A 71 -15.79 1.29 -3.70
CA VAL A 71 -15.54 1.20 -5.15
C VAL A 71 -16.86 1.23 -5.93
N GLU A 72 -17.86 0.45 -5.52
CA GLU A 72 -19.19 0.46 -6.12
C GLU A 72 -19.86 1.83 -6.02
N THR A 73 -19.80 2.46 -4.84
CA THR A 73 -20.40 3.78 -4.59
C THR A 73 -19.79 4.87 -5.48
N TRP A 74 -18.46 4.92 -5.55
CA TRP A 74 -17.77 5.90 -6.39
C TRP A 74 -17.97 5.63 -7.87
N ALA A 75 -17.87 4.37 -8.30
CA ALA A 75 -18.12 3.99 -9.69
C ALA A 75 -19.56 4.33 -10.16
N ALA A 76 -20.54 4.25 -9.26
CA ALA A 76 -21.91 4.62 -9.54
C ALA A 76 -22.15 6.14 -9.60
N ALA A 77 -21.45 6.90 -8.75
CA ALA A 77 -21.70 8.33 -8.54
C ALA A 77 -20.86 9.24 -9.45
N MET A 78 -19.68 8.78 -9.87
CA MET A 78 -18.78 9.57 -10.74
C MET A 78 -19.29 9.64 -12.18
N PRO A 79 -18.95 10.72 -12.92
CA PRO A 79 -19.21 10.82 -14.36
C PRO A 79 -18.62 9.64 -15.15
N ARG A 80 -19.20 9.30 -16.28
CA ARG A 80 -18.77 8.15 -17.10
C ARG A 80 -17.38 8.30 -17.72
N ASP A 81 -16.89 9.52 -17.87
CA ASP A 81 -15.54 9.84 -18.34
C ASP A 81 -14.49 9.85 -17.23
N SER A 82 -14.91 9.61 -15.98
CA SER A 82 -14.05 9.46 -14.83
C SER A 82 -13.56 8.03 -14.67
N ALA A 83 -12.44 7.84 -13.97
CA ALA A 83 -11.82 6.54 -13.79
C ALA A 83 -11.71 6.14 -12.30
N VAL A 84 -11.91 4.84 -12.04
CA VAL A 84 -11.73 4.23 -10.71
C VAL A 84 -10.67 3.15 -10.78
N ALA A 85 -9.71 3.19 -9.86
CA ALA A 85 -8.70 2.14 -9.72
C ALA A 85 -8.50 1.73 -8.26
N VAL A 86 -8.25 0.45 -8.05
CA VAL A 86 -7.73 -0.11 -6.80
C VAL A 86 -6.31 -0.60 -7.08
N VAL A 87 -5.33 -0.12 -6.33
CA VAL A 87 -3.93 -0.57 -6.41
C VAL A 87 -3.62 -1.38 -5.17
N PHE A 88 -3.43 -2.68 -5.35
CA PHE A 88 -2.92 -3.58 -4.34
C PHE A 88 -1.40 -3.43 -4.28
N LEU A 89 -0.88 -2.91 -3.16
CA LEU A 89 0.51 -2.48 -2.98
C LEU A 89 1.44 -3.62 -2.54
N GLY A 90 1.18 -4.83 -3.01
CA GLY A 90 1.99 -6.02 -2.72
C GLY A 90 1.58 -6.76 -1.46
N ASP A 91 2.25 -7.91 -1.28
CA ASP A 91 1.90 -8.92 -0.27
C ASP A 91 0.45 -9.39 -0.42
N ASN A 92 0.13 -9.77 -1.66
CA ASN A 92 -1.20 -10.19 -2.07
C ASN A 92 -1.55 -11.61 -1.59
N ILE A 93 -0.52 -12.42 -1.26
CA ILE A 93 -0.70 -13.78 -0.74
C ILE A 93 0.37 -14.09 0.31
N TYR A 94 -0.05 -14.36 1.54
CA TYR A 94 0.82 -14.82 2.62
C TYR A 94 0.77 -16.35 2.80
N PRO A 95 1.88 -17.01 3.24
CA PRO A 95 3.17 -16.38 3.50
C PRO A 95 4.13 -16.32 2.31
N ASN A 96 3.91 -17.07 1.22
CA ASN A 96 4.92 -17.30 0.19
C ASN A 96 4.39 -17.17 -1.26
N GLY A 97 3.36 -16.35 -1.50
CA GLY A 97 2.77 -16.19 -2.82
C GLY A 97 1.89 -17.37 -3.26
N LEU A 98 1.56 -17.45 -4.54
CA LEU A 98 0.66 -18.47 -5.08
C LEU A 98 1.41 -19.74 -5.44
N HIS A 99 1.24 -20.78 -4.63
CA HIS A 99 1.78 -22.10 -4.89
C HIS A 99 1.21 -22.75 -6.17
N ASN A 100 1.84 -23.82 -6.63
CA ASN A 100 1.33 -24.61 -7.75
C ASN A 100 -0.02 -25.27 -7.42
N ARG A 101 -0.84 -25.55 -8.43
CA ARG A 101 -2.18 -26.16 -8.27
C ARG A 101 -2.18 -27.51 -7.55
N SER A 102 -1.06 -28.24 -7.57
CA SER A 102 -0.90 -29.51 -6.86
C SER A 102 -0.51 -29.36 -5.39
N ASP A 103 -0.17 -28.14 -4.96
CA ASP A 103 0.20 -27.86 -3.58
C ASP A 103 -1.06 -27.79 -2.69
N PRO A 104 -1.02 -28.36 -1.47
CA PRO A 104 -2.13 -28.29 -0.52
C PRO A 104 -2.53 -26.86 -0.13
N SER A 105 -1.65 -25.88 -0.25
CA SER A 105 -1.91 -24.46 0.07
C SER A 105 -2.67 -23.75 -1.04
N PHE A 106 -2.62 -24.23 -2.28
CA PHE A 106 -3.20 -23.55 -3.45
C PHE A 106 -4.68 -23.13 -3.28
N PRO A 107 -5.58 -23.95 -2.72
CA PRO A 107 -6.97 -23.55 -2.54
C PRO A 107 -7.13 -22.31 -1.65
N GLN A 108 -6.33 -22.20 -0.59
CA GLN A 108 -6.34 -21.05 0.32
C GLN A 108 -5.71 -19.83 -0.33
N ASP A 109 -4.54 -19.97 -0.94
CA ASP A 109 -3.81 -18.89 -1.59
C ASP A 109 -4.65 -18.27 -2.73
N SER A 110 -5.23 -19.14 -3.58
CA SER A 110 -6.10 -18.67 -4.67
C SER A 110 -7.37 -18.00 -4.17
N ALA A 111 -7.92 -18.43 -3.03
CA ALA A 111 -9.09 -17.80 -2.45
C ALA A 111 -8.78 -16.40 -1.89
N TYR A 112 -7.61 -16.19 -1.30
CA TYR A 112 -7.16 -14.87 -0.85
C TYR A 112 -7.02 -13.89 -2.03
N LEU A 113 -6.41 -14.31 -3.12
CA LEU A 113 -6.27 -13.49 -4.31
C LEU A 113 -7.63 -13.23 -4.99
N GLN A 114 -8.51 -14.24 -5.04
CA GLN A 114 -9.85 -14.08 -5.61
C GLN A 114 -10.66 -13.03 -4.85
N ALA A 115 -10.61 -13.01 -3.50
CA ALA A 115 -11.32 -12.02 -2.70
C ALA A 115 -10.84 -10.58 -2.98
N GLN A 116 -9.59 -10.39 -3.36
CA GLN A 116 -9.04 -9.10 -3.77
C GLN A 116 -9.51 -8.72 -5.18
N MET A 117 -9.50 -9.68 -6.13
CA MET A 117 -10.02 -9.45 -7.48
C MET A 117 -11.51 -9.11 -7.49
N ASP A 118 -12.28 -9.68 -6.57
CA ASP A 118 -13.72 -9.47 -6.46
C ASP A 118 -14.10 -8.04 -6.02
N VAL A 119 -13.16 -7.23 -5.53
CA VAL A 119 -13.39 -5.82 -5.16
C VAL A 119 -13.94 -5.00 -6.33
N VAL A 120 -13.55 -5.33 -7.57
CA VAL A 120 -14.05 -4.66 -8.80
C VAL A 120 -15.07 -5.50 -9.57
N ALA A 121 -15.63 -6.55 -8.96
CA ALA A 121 -16.56 -7.46 -9.62
C ALA A 121 -18.02 -7.00 -9.59
N GLY A 122 -18.35 -5.98 -8.81
CA GLY A 122 -19.70 -5.46 -8.68
C GLY A 122 -20.22 -4.78 -9.96
N PRO A 123 -21.54 -4.61 -10.09
CA PRO A 123 -22.16 -4.13 -11.32
C PRO A 123 -21.75 -2.71 -11.70
N GLN A 124 -21.56 -1.81 -10.74
CA GLN A 124 -21.18 -0.42 -11.02
C GLN A 124 -19.70 -0.31 -11.36
N ALA A 125 -18.83 -1.05 -10.63
CA ALA A 125 -17.42 -1.14 -10.92
C ALA A 125 -17.17 -1.68 -12.35
N ARG A 126 -17.91 -2.70 -12.76
CA ARG A 126 -17.88 -3.22 -14.14
C ARG A 126 -18.36 -2.21 -15.17
N ALA A 127 -19.47 -1.53 -14.90
CA ALA A 127 -20.04 -0.52 -15.80
C ALA A 127 -19.11 0.69 -16.00
N ASN A 128 -18.32 1.03 -15.00
CA ASN A 128 -17.29 2.08 -15.04
C ASN A 128 -15.94 1.56 -15.58
N ALA A 129 -15.78 0.24 -15.81
CA ALA A 129 -14.52 -0.42 -16.12
C ALA A 129 -13.44 -0.18 -15.05
N ALA A 130 -13.84 -0.16 -13.76
CA ALA A 130 -12.94 -0.01 -12.64
C ALA A 130 -11.81 -1.04 -12.70
N ARG A 131 -10.60 -0.61 -12.37
CA ARG A 131 -9.39 -1.45 -12.47
C ARG A 131 -8.98 -1.96 -11.10
N ALA A 132 -8.48 -3.21 -11.04
CA ALA A 132 -7.64 -3.66 -9.93
C ALA A 132 -6.25 -4.00 -10.45
N ILE A 133 -5.24 -3.33 -9.89
CA ILE A 133 -3.84 -3.47 -10.27
C ILE A 133 -3.10 -4.07 -9.09
N PHE A 134 -2.38 -5.18 -9.33
CA PHE A 134 -1.61 -5.88 -8.32
C PHE A 134 -0.12 -5.60 -8.52
N VAL A 135 0.50 -4.96 -7.54
CA VAL A 135 1.97 -4.83 -7.45
C VAL A 135 2.51 -6.04 -6.70
N ALA A 136 3.70 -6.52 -7.04
CA ALA A 136 4.34 -7.59 -6.30
C ALA A 136 4.95 -7.08 -4.98
N GLY A 137 4.74 -7.83 -3.88
CA GLY A 137 5.42 -7.66 -2.60
C GLY A 137 6.41 -8.79 -2.34
N ASN A 138 7.16 -8.70 -1.25
CA ASN A 138 8.18 -9.70 -0.93
C ASN A 138 7.60 -11.08 -0.63
N HIS A 139 6.40 -11.15 -0.06
CA HIS A 139 5.71 -12.43 0.15
C HIS A 139 5.18 -13.03 -1.15
N ASP A 140 4.84 -12.22 -2.16
CA ASP A 140 4.46 -12.73 -3.49
C ASP A 140 5.63 -13.41 -4.21
N TRP A 141 6.87 -12.91 -3.97
CA TRP A 141 8.12 -13.52 -4.41
C TRP A 141 8.58 -14.69 -3.51
N GLY A 142 7.91 -14.92 -2.37
CA GLY A 142 8.37 -15.82 -1.32
C GLY A 142 9.47 -15.19 -0.46
N ASP A 143 9.84 -15.83 0.66
CA ASP A 143 10.79 -15.28 1.64
C ASP A 143 12.19 -14.99 1.07
N VAL A 144 12.54 -15.63 -0.02
CA VAL A 144 13.80 -15.43 -0.75
C VAL A 144 13.50 -15.48 -2.23
N VAL A 145 14.14 -14.63 -3.04
CA VAL A 145 14.06 -14.73 -4.50
C VAL A 145 14.79 -16.00 -4.95
N THR A 146 14.07 -17.09 -4.91
CA THR A 146 14.46 -18.40 -5.38
C THR A 146 13.70 -18.75 -6.65
N GLU A 147 14.08 -19.83 -7.32
CA GLU A 147 13.32 -20.35 -8.47
C GLU A 147 11.86 -20.65 -8.10
N ASP A 148 11.61 -21.16 -6.89
CA ASP A 148 10.26 -21.41 -6.37
C ASP A 148 9.47 -20.11 -6.14
N GLY A 149 10.09 -19.07 -5.58
CA GLY A 149 9.45 -17.77 -5.35
C GLY A 149 9.08 -17.07 -6.66
N PHE A 150 9.97 -17.12 -7.64
CA PHE A 150 9.70 -16.62 -8.98
C PHE A 150 8.53 -17.36 -9.64
N GLN A 151 8.46 -18.69 -9.47
CA GLN A 151 7.34 -19.49 -9.97
C GLN A 151 6.02 -19.12 -9.28
N ASN A 152 6.02 -18.83 -7.98
CA ASN A 152 4.83 -18.40 -7.25
C ASN A 152 4.30 -17.06 -7.76
N LEU A 153 5.18 -16.11 -8.05
CA LEU A 153 4.81 -14.83 -8.66
C LEU A 153 4.21 -15.01 -10.06
N PHE A 154 4.79 -15.90 -10.91
CA PHE A 154 4.21 -16.25 -12.21
C PHE A 154 2.86 -16.92 -12.09
N ASN A 155 2.68 -17.81 -11.13
CA ASN A 155 1.39 -18.46 -10.89
C ASN A 155 0.33 -17.42 -10.52
N GLN A 156 0.69 -16.41 -9.71
CA GLN A 156 -0.16 -15.30 -9.32
C GLN A 156 -0.61 -14.50 -10.54
N GLN A 157 0.33 -14.04 -11.36
CA GLN A 157 0.01 -13.33 -12.60
C GLN A 157 -0.90 -14.16 -13.49
N ARG A 158 -0.56 -15.42 -13.72
CA ARG A 158 -1.36 -16.32 -14.56
C ARG A 158 -2.79 -16.50 -14.05
N LEU A 159 -3.00 -16.57 -12.73
CA LEU A 159 -4.35 -16.66 -12.16
C LEU A 159 -5.13 -15.37 -12.39
N ILE A 160 -4.50 -14.21 -12.24
CA ILE A 160 -5.09 -12.89 -12.53
C ILE A 160 -5.48 -12.80 -14.01
N ASP A 161 -4.58 -13.15 -14.92
CA ASP A 161 -4.82 -13.10 -16.37
C ASP A 161 -5.98 -14.01 -16.79
N ILE A 162 -5.98 -15.28 -16.34
CA ILE A 162 -7.07 -16.23 -16.63
C ILE A 162 -8.40 -15.73 -16.04
N THR A 163 -8.38 -15.12 -14.86
CA THR A 163 -9.60 -14.58 -14.25
C THR A 163 -10.10 -13.37 -15.03
N SER A 164 -9.21 -12.47 -15.46
CA SER A 164 -9.55 -11.34 -16.32
C SER A 164 -10.21 -11.79 -17.62
N GLU A 165 -9.58 -12.74 -18.33
CA GLU A 165 -10.09 -13.29 -19.59
C GLU A 165 -11.48 -13.95 -19.43
N ARG A 166 -11.66 -14.75 -18.37
CA ARG A 166 -12.90 -15.49 -18.13
C ARG A 166 -14.07 -14.62 -17.68
N THR A 167 -13.79 -13.58 -16.92
CA THR A 167 -14.82 -12.77 -16.26
C THR A 167 -15.04 -11.41 -16.90
N GLY A 168 -14.08 -10.95 -17.74
CA GLY A 168 -14.07 -9.60 -18.31
C GLY A 168 -13.77 -8.52 -17.26
N LEU A 169 -13.27 -8.88 -16.07
CA LEU A 169 -12.79 -7.91 -15.09
C LEU A 169 -11.52 -7.23 -15.59
N ASN A 170 -11.42 -5.93 -15.35
CA ASN A 170 -10.22 -5.16 -15.67
C ASN A 170 -9.20 -5.31 -14.53
N ILE A 171 -8.56 -6.46 -14.46
CA ILE A 171 -7.58 -6.82 -13.43
C ILE A 171 -6.25 -7.18 -14.07
N SER A 172 -5.13 -6.77 -13.47
CA SER A 172 -3.80 -7.04 -14.00
C SER A 172 -2.73 -7.01 -12.90
N GLN A 173 -1.66 -7.80 -13.07
CA GLN A 173 -0.44 -7.64 -12.28
C GLN A 173 0.51 -6.73 -13.04
N LEU A 174 0.93 -5.63 -12.43
CA LEU A 174 1.84 -4.64 -13.01
C LEU A 174 2.88 -4.17 -11.97
N PRO A 175 4.18 -4.15 -12.35
CA PRO A 175 4.75 -4.70 -13.56
C PRO A 175 4.47 -6.20 -13.73
N PRO A 176 4.61 -6.75 -14.95
CA PRO A 176 4.53 -8.19 -15.15
C PRO A 176 5.55 -8.96 -14.30
N ALA A 177 5.23 -10.19 -13.93
CA ALA A 177 6.12 -11.02 -13.10
C ALA A 177 7.54 -11.08 -13.66
N GLY A 178 8.54 -10.76 -12.82
CA GLY A 178 9.94 -10.74 -13.19
C GLY A 178 10.42 -9.49 -13.94
N VAL A 179 9.56 -8.49 -14.12
CA VAL A 179 9.91 -7.20 -14.73
C VAL A 179 9.98 -6.12 -13.65
N PRO A 180 11.09 -5.36 -13.53
CA PRO A 180 11.24 -4.34 -12.47
C PRO A 180 10.27 -3.16 -12.61
N GLY A 181 9.75 -2.91 -13.80
CA GLY A 181 9.00 -1.71 -14.15
C GLY A 181 9.89 -0.66 -14.85
N PRO A 182 9.41 0.61 -14.97
CA PRO A 182 8.06 1.03 -14.60
C PRO A 182 7.00 0.49 -15.55
N ALA A 183 5.86 0.04 -15.00
CA ALA A 183 4.65 -0.06 -15.78
C ALA A 183 3.85 1.24 -15.61
N ILE A 184 3.31 1.78 -16.72
CA ILE A 184 2.65 3.08 -16.73
C ILE A 184 1.18 2.89 -17.04
N VAL A 185 0.31 3.50 -16.24
CA VAL A 185 -1.14 3.53 -16.47
C VAL A 185 -1.62 4.97 -16.38
N ASP A 186 -2.00 5.54 -17.52
CA ASP A 186 -2.62 6.86 -17.57
C ASP A 186 -4.13 6.74 -17.29
N MET A 187 -4.65 7.64 -16.47
CA MET A 187 -6.04 7.68 -16.02
C MET A 187 -6.60 9.10 -16.07
N GLY A 188 -7.87 9.22 -16.48
CA GLY A 188 -8.48 10.55 -16.63
C GLY A 188 -7.66 11.46 -17.53
N ALA A 189 -7.76 12.77 -17.28
CA ALA A 189 -7.09 13.76 -18.13
C ALA A 189 -5.62 14.03 -17.71
N ARG A 190 -5.25 13.77 -16.44
CA ARG A 190 -3.99 14.29 -15.89
C ARG A 190 -3.33 13.40 -14.81
N THR A 191 -3.79 12.18 -14.60
CA THR A 191 -3.28 11.29 -13.57
C THR A 191 -2.49 10.15 -14.19
N ARG A 192 -1.32 9.85 -13.65
CA ARG A 192 -0.46 8.74 -14.05
C ARG A 192 -0.10 7.88 -12.85
N LEU A 193 -0.29 6.56 -13.00
CA LEU A 193 0.29 5.57 -12.10
C LEU A 193 1.59 5.06 -12.70
N VAL A 194 2.66 5.09 -11.92
CA VAL A 194 3.97 4.50 -12.23
C VAL A 194 4.21 3.37 -11.25
N LEU A 195 4.27 2.15 -11.73
CA LEU A 195 4.24 0.94 -10.91
C LEU A 195 5.60 0.23 -10.98
N LEU A 196 6.18 -0.09 -9.81
CA LEU A 196 7.51 -0.69 -9.70
C LEU A 196 7.48 -1.97 -8.87
N ASP A 197 8.26 -2.96 -9.27
CA ASP A 197 8.60 -4.12 -8.45
C ASP A 197 9.91 -3.88 -7.69
N THR A 198 9.82 -3.35 -6.48
CA THR A 198 10.98 -3.06 -5.64
C THR A 198 11.65 -4.30 -5.07
N VAL A 199 10.99 -5.46 -5.06
CA VAL A 199 11.61 -6.74 -4.66
C VAL A 199 12.65 -7.14 -5.70
N TRP A 200 12.31 -7.02 -6.99
CA TRP A 200 13.26 -7.25 -8.08
C TRP A 200 14.54 -6.43 -7.89
N TRP A 201 14.43 -5.15 -7.55
CA TRP A 201 15.57 -4.24 -7.36
C TRP A 201 16.45 -4.62 -6.16
N LEU A 202 15.84 -5.09 -5.09
CA LEU A 202 16.58 -5.44 -3.88
C LEU A 202 17.41 -6.72 -4.05
N TYR A 203 16.96 -7.65 -4.90
CA TYR A 203 17.55 -8.99 -5.00
C TYR A 203 18.33 -9.23 -6.29
N LEU A 204 17.84 -8.80 -7.45
CA LEU A 204 18.44 -9.17 -8.73
C LEU A 204 19.54 -8.19 -9.17
N ARG A 205 19.42 -6.91 -8.92
CA ARG A 205 20.43 -5.85 -9.09
C ARG A 205 21.26 -5.95 -10.37
N ASP A 206 20.63 -6.25 -11.49
CA ASP A 206 21.28 -6.15 -12.78
C ASP A 206 21.49 -4.65 -13.13
N GLN A 207 22.73 -4.21 -13.12
CA GLN A 207 23.10 -2.80 -13.31
C GLN A 207 22.67 -2.26 -14.68
N GLU A 208 22.80 -3.06 -15.74
CA GLU A 208 22.41 -2.65 -17.10
C GLU A 208 20.89 -2.51 -17.20
N ALA A 209 20.14 -3.44 -16.62
CA ALA A 209 18.69 -3.37 -16.54
C ALA A 209 18.21 -2.19 -15.68
N LEU A 210 18.90 -1.86 -14.59
CA LEU A 210 18.57 -0.74 -13.72
C LEU A 210 18.69 0.61 -14.43
N GLU A 211 19.73 0.84 -15.24
CA GLU A 211 19.88 2.10 -16.00
C GLU A 211 18.66 2.33 -16.91
N VAL A 212 18.22 1.31 -17.64
CA VAL A 212 17.03 1.39 -18.50
C VAL A 212 15.77 1.68 -17.68
N VAL A 213 15.64 1.08 -16.51
CA VAL A 213 14.51 1.34 -15.62
C VAL A 213 14.51 2.79 -15.13
N PHE A 214 15.68 3.32 -14.76
CA PHE A 214 15.82 4.70 -14.31
C PHE A 214 15.48 5.70 -15.41
N GLU A 215 15.98 5.49 -16.63
CA GLU A 215 15.62 6.32 -17.79
C GLU A 215 14.11 6.32 -18.04
N ASN A 216 13.47 5.17 -17.94
CA ASN A 216 12.01 5.05 -18.09
C ASN A 216 11.23 5.73 -16.95
N ILE A 217 11.73 5.70 -15.71
CA ILE A 217 11.13 6.44 -14.59
C ILE A 217 11.22 7.95 -14.85
N GLU A 218 12.41 8.46 -15.21
CA GLU A 218 12.59 9.87 -15.55
C GLU A 218 11.66 10.31 -16.68
N ALA A 219 11.57 9.51 -17.75
CA ALA A 219 10.64 9.76 -18.85
C ALA A 219 9.17 9.77 -18.38
N ALA A 220 8.79 8.83 -17.49
CA ALA A 220 7.43 8.76 -16.95
C ALA A 220 7.06 9.97 -16.08
N LEU A 221 8.01 10.50 -15.31
CA LEU A 221 7.84 11.69 -14.48
C LEU A 221 7.82 12.98 -15.30
N SER A 222 8.63 13.05 -16.37
CA SER A 222 8.81 14.26 -17.19
C SER A 222 7.83 14.39 -18.36
N THR A 223 6.93 13.43 -18.58
CA THR A 223 6.03 13.44 -19.75
C THR A 223 5.12 14.66 -19.74
N GLU A 224 5.15 15.41 -20.83
CA GLU A 224 4.34 16.60 -21.02
C GLU A 224 2.84 16.27 -20.96
N GLY A 225 2.05 17.11 -20.27
CA GLY A 225 0.61 16.93 -20.09
C GLY A 225 0.21 16.10 -18.87
N VAL A 226 1.11 15.30 -18.28
CA VAL A 226 0.86 14.61 -17.01
C VAL A 226 1.24 15.55 -15.87
N ARG A 227 0.32 15.85 -14.98
CA ARG A 227 0.53 16.79 -13.87
C ARG A 227 0.60 16.14 -12.50
N ASP A 228 -0.02 14.95 -12.33
CA ASP A 228 -0.17 14.29 -11.07
C ASP A 228 0.25 12.81 -11.18
N VAL A 229 1.37 12.47 -10.55
CA VAL A 229 1.94 11.13 -10.58
C VAL A 229 1.81 10.47 -9.21
N ILE A 230 1.24 9.25 -9.18
CA ILE A 230 1.41 8.29 -8.09
C ILE A 230 2.45 7.26 -8.53
N LEU A 231 3.58 7.21 -7.85
CA LEU A 231 4.52 6.10 -7.94
C LEU A 231 4.14 5.06 -6.89
N ALA A 232 3.74 3.88 -7.32
CA ALA A 232 3.30 2.80 -6.45
C ALA A 232 4.27 1.63 -6.49
N ALA A 233 4.68 1.18 -5.30
CA ALA A 233 5.58 0.06 -5.10
C ALA A 233 5.22 -0.64 -3.77
N HIS A 234 5.77 -1.83 -3.51
CA HIS A 234 5.53 -2.47 -2.22
C HIS A 234 6.27 -1.75 -1.08
N HIS A 235 7.56 -1.45 -1.25
CA HIS A 235 8.37 -0.81 -0.23
C HIS A 235 8.25 0.71 -0.30
N PRO A 236 7.86 1.41 0.81
CA PRO A 236 7.76 2.87 0.86
C PRO A 236 9.12 3.52 1.13
N LEU A 237 9.36 4.78 0.73
CA LEU A 237 10.61 5.51 1.03
C LEU A 237 10.74 5.87 2.52
N HIS A 238 9.64 6.15 3.18
CA HIS A 238 9.60 6.52 4.58
C HIS A 238 8.62 5.63 5.34
N SER A 239 9.01 5.18 6.52
CA SER A 239 8.13 4.50 7.45
C SER A 239 8.56 4.68 8.91
N GLY A 240 7.59 4.84 9.80
CA GLY A 240 7.75 4.77 11.25
C GLY A 240 7.46 3.38 11.83
N GLY A 241 7.19 2.39 10.98
CA GLY A 241 6.94 1.00 11.36
C GLY A 241 8.20 0.21 11.69
N PRO A 242 8.08 -1.09 11.95
CA PRO A 242 9.22 -1.94 12.33
C PRO A 242 10.32 -2.02 11.28
N HIS A 243 9.98 -1.95 10.00
CA HIS A 243 10.94 -2.02 8.90
C HIS A 243 11.64 -0.69 8.61
N GLY A 244 11.01 0.46 8.92
CA GLY A 244 11.56 1.79 8.66
C GLY A 244 12.12 2.52 9.87
N GLY A 245 11.73 2.12 11.07
CA GLY A 245 12.00 2.88 12.29
C GLY A 245 13.03 2.30 13.24
N LEU A 246 13.40 3.09 14.26
CA LEU A 246 14.18 2.68 15.43
C LEU A 246 13.39 1.77 16.40
N SER A 247 12.18 1.37 16.04
CA SER A 247 11.29 0.56 16.89
C SER A 247 11.92 -0.77 17.33
N GLY A 248 12.75 -1.36 16.47
CA GLY A 248 13.49 -2.58 16.78
C GLY A 248 14.68 -2.40 17.73
N PHE A 249 15.27 -1.19 17.80
CA PHE A 249 16.46 -0.92 18.62
C PHE A 249 16.21 -1.18 20.11
N TRP A 250 15.13 -0.62 20.65
CA TRP A 250 14.82 -0.75 22.08
C TRP A 250 14.26 -2.13 22.47
N ARG A 251 13.59 -2.84 21.55
CA ARG A 251 13.05 -4.17 21.81
C ARG A 251 14.11 -5.27 21.81
N SER A 252 15.18 -5.10 21.04
CA SER A 252 16.24 -6.11 20.85
C SER A 252 17.57 -5.71 21.46
N LEU A 253 17.61 -4.66 22.32
CA LEU A 253 18.85 -4.11 22.86
C LEU A 253 19.90 -3.80 21.77
N GLY A 254 19.43 -3.36 20.61
CA GLY A 254 20.29 -3.00 19.48
C GLY A 254 20.78 -4.16 18.63
N VAL A 255 20.57 -5.42 19.01
CA VAL A 255 21.07 -6.59 18.25
C VAL A 255 20.37 -6.69 16.89
N ILE A 256 19.05 -6.59 16.83
CA ILE A 256 18.31 -6.59 15.56
C ILE A 256 18.68 -5.37 14.72
N TYR A 257 18.84 -4.19 15.32
CA TYR A 257 19.31 -3.00 14.62
C TYR A 257 20.69 -3.21 13.99
N LEU A 258 21.61 -3.87 14.71
CA LEU A 258 22.94 -4.17 14.19
C LEU A 258 22.86 -5.19 13.03
N LEU A 259 22.06 -6.24 13.16
CA LEU A 259 21.82 -7.24 12.09
C LEU A 259 21.19 -6.60 10.85
N ARG A 260 20.25 -5.67 11.02
CA ARG A 260 19.66 -4.87 9.95
C ARG A 260 20.71 -4.04 9.20
N ARG A 261 21.60 -3.40 9.95
CA ARG A 261 22.68 -2.56 9.39
C ARG A 261 23.75 -3.37 8.67
N THR A 262 23.92 -4.66 8.98
CA THR A 262 24.88 -5.55 8.29
C THR A 262 24.35 -6.15 6.99
N GLY A 263 23.14 -5.81 6.56
CA GLY A 263 22.53 -6.32 5.34
C GLY A 263 21.91 -7.71 5.47
N SER A 264 21.81 -8.23 6.71
CA SER A 264 21.21 -9.56 6.95
C SER A 264 19.70 -9.60 6.70
N LEU A 265 19.05 -8.42 6.58
CA LEU A 265 17.62 -8.28 6.28
C LEU A 265 17.47 -7.27 5.11
N LEU A 266 17.54 -7.76 3.89
CA LEU A 266 17.58 -6.96 2.67
C LEU A 266 16.32 -6.08 2.48
N GLN A 267 15.18 -6.53 3.00
CA GLN A 267 13.87 -5.86 2.86
C GLN A 267 13.65 -4.75 3.89
N ASP A 268 14.58 -4.55 4.80
CA ASP A 268 14.47 -3.49 5.80
C ASP A 268 14.86 -2.14 5.20
N LEU A 269 14.05 -1.11 5.38
CA LEU A 269 14.29 0.26 4.87
C LEU A 269 15.64 0.85 5.33
N ASN A 270 16.21 0.32 6.41
CA ASN A 270 17.53 0.69 6.92
C ASN A 270 18.66 -0.20 6.38
N SER A 271 18.37 -1.21 5.55
CA SER A 271 19.39 -2.04 4.94
C SER A 271 20.24 -1.26 3.93
N GLY A 272 21.49 -1.74 3.70
CA GLY A 272 22.34 -1.12 2.68
C GLY A 272 21.71 -1.12 1.29
N PRO A 273 21.20 -2.27 0.81
CA PRO A 273 20.51 -2.35 -0.48
C PRO A 273 19.33 -1.42 -0.63
N TYR A 274 18.49 -1.30 0.40
CA TYR A 274 17.32 -0.43 0.33
C TYR A 274 17.71 1.05 0.29
N ARG A 275 18.72 1.45 1.06
CA ARG A 275 19.22 2.84 1.01
C ARG A 275 19.75 3.21 -0.37
N VAL A 276 20.46 2.29 -1.04
CA VAL A 276 20.90 2.51 -2.43
C VAL A 276 19.69 2.72 -3.34
N LEU A 277 18.67 1.87 -3.26
CA LEU A 277 17.43 2.05 -4.04
C LEU A 277 16.76 3.41 -3.76
N ALA A 278 16.67 3.79 -2.49
CA ALA A 278 16.05 5.06 -2.10
C ALA A 278 16.87 6.27 -2.62
N ASP A 279 18.20 6.20 -2.55
CA ASP A 279 19.08 7.24 -3.05
C ASP A 279 19.01 7.34 -4.58
N ASP A 280 19.03 6.21 -5.29
CA ASP A 280 18.86 6.13 -6.74
C ASP A 280 17.52 6.76 -7.18
N LEU A 281 16.41 6.45 -6.51
CA LEU A 281 15.11 7.08 -6.79
C LEU A 281 15.13 8.58 -6.55
N ARG A 282 15.72 9.05 -5.44
CA ARG A 282 15.84 10.48 -5.16
C ARG A 282 16.68 11.21 -6.21
N ASP A 283 17.72 10.57 -6.72
CA ASP A 283 18.53 11.14 -7.81
C ASP A 283 17.68 11.36 -9.07
N ARG A 284 16.81 10.38 -9.41
CA ARG A 284 15.87 10.54 -10.53
C ARG A 284 14.81 11.62 -10.26
N PHE A 285 14.33 11.72 -9.02
CA PHE A 285 13.39 12.79 -8.64
C PHE A 285 14.01 14.19 -8.70
N ARG A 286 15.32 14.31 -8.42
CA ARG A 286 16.03 15.59 -8.61
C ARG A 286 16.13 15.98 -10.09
N SER A 287 16.29 15.02 -11.00
CA SER A 287 16.45 15.30 -12.42
C SER A 287 15.11 15.55 -13.12
N ALA A 288 14.07 14.76 -12.81
CA ALA A 288 12.78 14.77 -13.52
C ALA A 288 11.65 15.49 -12.78
N GLY A 289 11.88 15.86 -11.52
CA GLY A 289 10.84 16.28 -10.57
C GLY A 289 10.26 15.12 -9.78
N PRO A 290 9.99 15.30 -8.47
CA PRO A 290 9.43 14.25 -7.64
C PRO A 290 7.95 13.97 -8.00
N PRO A 291 7.48 12.71 -7.83
CA PRO A 291 6.05 12.42 -7.95
C PRO A 291 5.26 13.13 -6.84
N LEU A 292 3.99 13.44 -7.09
CA LEU A 292 3.11 13.98 -6.06
C LEU A 292 2.97 13.01 -4.88
N VAL A 293 2.83 11.73 -5.17
CA VAL A 293 2.66 10.67 -4.17
C VAL A 293 3.58 9.50 -4.51
N MET A 294 4.27 8.98 -3.48
CA MET A 294 4.76 7.61 -3.48
C MET A 294 3.97 6.78 -2.50
N ALA A 295 3.37 5.67 -2.98
CA ALA A 295 2.53 4.79 -2.19
C ALA A 295 3.19 3.42 -2.00
N GLY A 296 3.12 2.89 -0.77
CA GLY A 296 3.64 1.56 -0.44
C GLY A 296 2.80 0.83 0.61
N GLY A 297 3.09 -0.47 0.77
CA GLY A 297 2.62 -1.35 1.83
C GLY A 297 3.76 -1.67 2.81
N HIS A 298 4.06 -2.98 2.98
CA HIS A 298 5.20 -3.56 3.69
C HIS A 298 5.19 -3.36 5.22
N ASP A 299 5.03 -2.14 5.72
CA ASP A 299 4.76 -1.88 7.13
C ASP A 299 3.26 -1.87 7.39
N HIS A 300 2.79 -2.80 8.23
CA HIS A 300 1.37 -3.10 8.42
C HIS A 300 0.65 -2.03 9.24
N SER A 301 0.55 -0.83 8.68
CA SER A 301 -0.05 0.36 9.31
C SER A 301 -0.49 1.37 8.25
N LEU A 302 -1.17 2.43 8.68
CA LEU A 302 -1.54 3.57 7.84
C LEU A 302 -0.68 4.77 8.25
N GLN A 303 0.08 5.33 7.31
CA GLN A 303 0.98 6.44 7.59
C GLN A 303 0.95 7.45 6.43
N VAL A 304 1.05 8.74 6.77
CA VAL A 304 1.16 9.83 5.81
C VAL A 304 2.37 10.67 6.17
N PHE A 305 3.28 10.83 5.23
CA PHE A 305 4.43 11.72 5.34
C PHE A 305 4.35 12.81 4.28
N GLU A 306 4.76 14.00 4.63
CA GLU A 306 5.07 15.09 3.73
C GLU A 306 6.57 15.14 3.48
N ALA A 307 7.00 15.59 2.31
CA ALA A 307 8.40 15.71 1.92
C ALA A 307 9.23 16.43 2.99
N VAL A 308 10.39 15.87 3.32
CA VAL A 308 11.37 16.46 4.23
C VAL A 308 12.52 17.09 3.44
N GLU A 309 12.88 16.46 2.32
CA GLU A 309 13.91 16.92 1.40
C GLU A 309 13.27 17.27 0.04
N GLU A 310 13.90 18.15 -0.71
CA GLU A 310 13.43 18.57 -2.05
C GLU A 310 13.33 17.39 -3.04
N SER A 311 14.14 16.36 -2.83
CA SER A 311 14.13 15.13 -3.63
C SER A 311 13.20 14.04 -3.11
N ASP A 312 12.44 14.29 -2.05
CA ASP A 312 11.41 13.35 -1.61
C ASP A 312 10.14 13.52 -2.49
N PRO A 313 9.31 12.48 -2.63
CA PRO A 313 7.94 12.63 -3.14
C PRO A 313 7.20 13.68 -2.33
N GLY A 314 6.29 14.45 -2.97
CA GLY A 314 5.47 15.42 -2.24
C GLY A 314 4.82 14.81 -0.99
N PHE A 315 4.34 13.56 -1.14
CA PHE A 315 3.84 12.75 -0.02
C PHE A 315 4.27 11.29 -0.15
N THR A 316 4.61 10.65 0.97
CA THR A 316 4.74 9.19 1.07
C THR A 316 3.56 8.64 1.84
N LEU A 317 2.83 7.70 1.24
CA LEU A 317 1.67 7.03 1.81
C LEU A 317 2.01 5.56 2.09
N VAL A 318 1.91 5.13 3.35
CA VAL A 318 1.99 3.71 3.72
C VAL A 318 0.59 3.21 4.00
N SER A 319 0.10 2.30 3.18
CA SER A 319 -1.25 1.74 3.27
C SER A 319 -1.22 0.21 3.37
N GLY A 320 -0.45 -0.32 4.36
CA GLY A 320 -0.13 -1.73 4.49
C GLY A 320 -0.94 -2.48 5.56
N SER A 321 -2.12 -2.01 5.95
CA SER A 321 -2.86 -2.59 7.09
C SER A 321 -4.12 -3.37 6.72
N ALA A 322 -4.20 -3.92 5.51
CA ALA A 322 -5.41 -4.61 5.08
C ALA A 322 -5.67 -5.91 5.85
N SER A 323 -4.64 -6.72 6.13
CA SER A 323 -4.81 -8.02 6.78
C SER A 323 -3.93 -8.26 8.00
N LYS A 324 -2.95 -7.39 8.26
CA LYS A 324 -2.05 -7.47 9.41
C LYS A 324 -1.86 -6.09 10.03
N LEU A 325 -1.48 -6.04 11.31
CA LEU A 325 -1.23 -4.79 12.04
C LEU A 325 0.12 -4.83 12.75
N GLN A 326 0.84 -3.72 12.66
CA GLN A 326 2.09 -3.50 13.38
C GLN A 326 2.10 -2.11 14.04
N GLU A 327 2.89 -1.99 15.11
CA GLU A 327 3.09 -0.74 15.81
C GLU A 327 3.84 0.26 14.91
N VAL A 328 3.41 1.52 14.92
CA VAL A 328 4.03 2.61 14.18
C VAL A 328 4.43 3.76 15.11
N ARG A 329 5.61 4.36 14.91
CA ARG A 329 6.14 5.49 15.69
C ARG A 329 6.22 6.73 14.84
N TRP A 330 6.22 7.89 15.50
CA TRP A 330 6.49 9.16 14.81
C TRP A 330 7.89 9.17 14.21
N ALA A 331 7.98 9.67 12.98
CA ALA A 331 9.22 9.90 12.27
C ALA A 331 9.19 11.30 11.61
N ALA A 332 10.32 11.77 11.10
CA ALA A 332 10.41 13.05 10.42
C ALA A 332 9.45 13.11 9.22
N GLY A 333 8.81 14.23 9.00
CA GLY A 333 7.82 14.43 7.92
C GLY A 333 6.45 13.80 8.16
N MET A 334 6.28 12.98 9.20
CA MET A 334 5.01 12.28 9.44
C MET A 334 3.90 13.27 9.84
N GLN A 335 2.79 13.20 9.11
CA GLN A 335 1.56 13.97 9.33
C GLN A 335 0.50 13.17 10.09
N PHE A 336 0.45 11.86 9.83
CA PHE A 336 -0.55 10.95 10.38
C PHE A 336 0.00 9.53 10.52
N ARG A 337 -0.51 8.79 11.54
CA ARG A 337 -0.26 7.36 11.73
C ARG A 337 -1.42 6.64 12.42
N ALA A 338 -1.65 5.39 12.04
CA ALA A 338 -2.58 4.49 12.73
C ALA A 338 -2.14 3.02 12.58
N ALA A 339 -2.30 2.24 13.65
CA ALA A 339 -2.22 0.79 13.63
C ALA A 339 -3.65 0.21 13.70
N GLU A 340 -4.44 0.52 12.69
CA GLU A 340 -5.81 0.07 12.52
C GLU A 340 -6.00 -0.53 11.12
N PRO A 341 -6.89 -1.53 10.93
CA PRO A 341 -7.16 -2.10 9.62
C PRO A 341 -7.83 -1.08 8.71
N GLY A 342 -7.33 -0.94 7.50
CA GLY A 342 -7.86 0.07 6.59
C GLY A 342 -7.13 0.19 5.28
N TYR A 343 -7.41 1.27 4.57
CA TYR A 343 -6.85 1.62 3.28
C TYR A 343 -6.91 3.15 3.06
N MET A 344 -6.28 3.63 1.98
CA MET A 344 -6.29 5.04 1.61
C MET A 344 -7.01 5.25 0.28
N LYS A 345 -7.63 6.42 0.11
CA LYS A 345 -8.27 6.86 -1.12
C LYS A 345 -7.72 8.23 -1.51
N VAL A 346 -7.21 8.33 -2.75
CA VAL A 346 -6.74 9.58 -3.35
C VAL A 346 -7.71 9.98 -4.45
N LEU A 347 -8.26 11.19 -4.36
CA LEU A 347 -9.20 11.75 -5.31
C LEU A 347 -8.53 12.89 -6.09
N PHE A 348 -8.48 12.75 -7.40
CA PHE A 348 -8.02 13.79 -8.34
C PHE A 348 -9.23 14.52 -8.87
N LEU A 349 -9.31 15.82 -8.58
CA LEU A 349 -10.46 16.64 -8.94
C LEU A 349 -10.24 17.32 -10.29
N ARG A 350 -11.34 17.63 -10.96
CA ARG A 350 -11.34 18.30 -12.27
C ARG A 350 -10.74 19.71 -12.22
N ASP A 351 -10.76 20.37 -11.06
CA ASP A 351 -10.10 21.66 -10.83
C ASP A 351 -8.57 21.56 -10.60
N GLY A 352 -8.02 20.34 -10.58
CA GLY A 352 -6.61 20.05 -10.34
C GLY A 352 -6.24 19.88 -8.88
N SER A 353 -7.18 19.96 -7.96
CA SER A 353 -6.95 19.59 -6.55
C SER A 353 -6.76 18.09 -6.41
N VAL A 354 -6.03 17.69 -5.39
CA VAL A 354 -5.84 16.28 -5.03
C VAL A 354 -6.07 16.11 -3.54
N ASP A 355 -7.01 15.25 -3.18
CA ASP A 355 -7.45 15.00 -1.81
C ASP A 355 -7.18 13.57 -1.37
N LEU A 356 -6.66 13.39 -0.16
CA LEU A 356 -6.42 12.11 0.49
C LEU A 356 -7.45 11.86 1.59
N PHE A 357 -7.98 10.64 1.64
CA PHE A 357 -8.83 10.14 2.73
C PHE A 357 -8.30 8.80 3.23
N VAL A 358 -8.12 8.68 4.55
CA VAL A 358 -7.71 7.44 5.22
C VAL A 358 -8.93 6.82 5.88
N HIS A 359 -9.29 5.63 5.46
CA HIS A 359 -10.44 4.87 5.97
C HIS A 359 -9.97 3.73 6.87
N SER A 360 -10.52 3.63 8.06
CA SER A 360 -10.23 2.51 8.95
C SER A 360 -11.40 2.15 9.86
N ALA A 361 -11.31 0.95 10.42
CA ALA A 361 -12.11 0.49 11.55
C ALA A 361 -11.21 0.18 12.75
N PRO A 362 -11.74 0.19 14.00
CA PRO A 362 -10.96 -0.18 15.17
C PRO A 362 -10.30 -1.56 15.04
N ALA A 363 -9.07 -1.70 15.52
CA ALA A 363 -8.22 -2.89 15.39
C ALA A 363 -8.87 -4.22 15.83
N ARG A 364 -9.88 -4.17 16.75
CA ARG A 364 -10.63 -5.37 17.18
C ARG A 364 -11.35 -6.10 16.04
N TYR A 365 -11.60 -5.43 14.92
CA TYR A 365 -12.27 -6.01 13.74
C TYR A 365 -11.31 -6.66 12.74
N GLN A 366 -9.98 -6.59 12.96
CA GLN A 366 -8.97 -7.27 12.15
C GLN A 366 -9.16 -8.79 12.10
N HIS A 367 -9.70 -9.38 13.16
CA HIS A 367 -9.73 -10.83 13.36
C HIS A 367 -11.13 -11.43 13.31
N CYS A 368 -12.05 -10.88 12.50
CA CYS A 368 -13.39 -11.47 12.34
C CYS A 368 -13.31 -12.92 11.85
N ALA A 369 -12.37 -13.25 10.98
CA ALA A 369 -12.13 -14.58 10.45
C ALA A 369 -11.84 -15.65 11.53
N ASN A 370 -11.25 -15.26 12.66
CA ASN A 370 -10.88 -16.16 13.76
C ASN A 370 -12.04 -16.48 14.71
N ARG A 371 -13.26 -16.01 14.41
CA ARG A 371 -14.45 -16.22 15.21
C ARG A 371 -15.26 -17.42 14.71
N SER A 372 -16.14 -17.99 15.56
CA SER A 372 -17.13 -18.94 15.10
C SER A 372 -18.04 -18.29 14.05
N GLU A 373 -18.64 -19.10 13.17
CA GLU A 373 -19.45 -18.63 12.03
C GLU A 373 -20.50 -17.60 12.44
N GLU A 374 -21.33 -17.91 13.47
CA GLU A 374 -22.34 -17.00 14.00
C GLU A 374 -21.76 -15.65 14.48
N ARG A 375 -20.62 -15.66 15.19
CA ARG A 375 -19.95 -14.45 15.66
C ARG A 375 -19.13 -13.74 14.58
N ARG A 376 -18.87 -14.42 13.47
CA ARG A 376 -18.18 -13.83 12.32
C ARG A 376 -19.06 -12.82 11.62
N ASP A 377 -20.31 -13.18 11.33
CA ASP A 377 -21.28 -12.30 10.67
C ASP A 377 -21.58 -11.06 11.51
N GLU A 378 -21.76 -11.22 12.83
CA GLU A 378 -21.89 -10.10 13.75
C GLU A 378 -20.64 -9.19 13.75
N CYS A 379 -19.44 -9.80 13.76
CA CYS A 379 -18.18 -9.08 13.70
C CYS A 379 -18.01 -8.33 12.37
N MET A 380 -18.39 -8.94 11.25
CA MET A 380 -18.33 -8.34 9.91
C MET A 380 -19.27 -7.15 9.83
N SER A 381 -20.54 -7.28 10.22
CA SER A 381 -21.50 -6.19 10.23
C SER A 381 -21.03 -5.03 11.12
N ALA A 382 -20.65 -5.31 12.36
CA ALA A 382 -20.14 -4.29 13.28
C ALA A 382 -18.83 -3.66 12.82
N GLY A 383 -17.99 -4.43 12.11
CA GLY A 383 -16.75 -3.94 11.50
C GLY A 383 -17.04 -2.96 10.36
N LEU A 384 -17.98 -3.28 9.48
CA LEU A 384 -18.42 -2.40 8.40
C LEU A 384 -19.03 -1.10 8.94
N ASP A 385 -19.93 -1.19 9.92
CA ASP A 385 -20.55 -0.02 10.55
C ASP A 385 -19.53 0.89 11.29
N ALA A 386 -18.39 0.32 11.69
CA ALA A 386 -17.34 1.04 12.39
C ALA A 386 -16.34 1.75 11.45
N PHE A 387 -16.38 1.46 10.15
CA PHE A 387 -15.51 2.15 9.20
C PHE A 387 -15.86 3.64 9.12
N ARG A 388 -14.83 4.45 9.11
CA ARG A 388 -14.93 5.90 8.98
C ARG A 388 -13.65 6.48 8.37
N THR A 389 -13.75 7.68 7.82
CA THR A 389 -12.57 8.50 7.53
C THR A 389 -11.97 8.96 8.86
N ILE A 390 -10.73 8.55 9.13
CA ILE A 390 -10.00 8.89 10.36
C ILE A 390 -8.96 9.99 10.16
N TYR A 391 -8.62 10.26 8.89
CA TYR A 391 -7.73 11.33 8.47
C TYR A 391 -8.07 11.76 7.05
N SER A 392 -7.93 13.04 6.75
CA SER A 392 -8.03 13.58 5.39
C SER A 392 -7.12 14.78 5.23
N LEU A 393 -6.57 14.96 4.02
CA LEU A 393 -5.61 16.01 3.73
C LEU A 393 -5.72 16.42 2.27
N ARG A 394 -5.64 17.72 1.98
CA ARG A 394 -5.44 18.21 0.63
C ARG A 394 -3.97 18.14 0.27
N LEU A 395 -3.63 17.22 -0.63
CA LEU A 395 -2.25 17.02 -1.10
C LEU A 395 -1.82 18.10 -2.08
N LYS A 396 -2.78 18.65 -2.85
CA LYS A 396 -2.54 19.70 -3.84
C LYS A 396 -3.77 20.59 -3.97
N GLY A 397 -3.57 21.90 -3.93
CA GLY A 397 -4.61 22.88 -4.17
C GLY A 397 -5.10 22.93 -5.63
N PRO A 398 -6.17 23.67 -5.92
CA PRO A 398 -6.67 23.82 -7.28
C PRO A 398 -5.60 24.37 -8.22
N GLY A 399 -5.55 23.82 -9.45
CA GLY A 399 -4.66 24.31 -10.50
C GLY A 399 -5.12 25.70 -10.98
N ALA A 400 -4.21 26.43 -11.64
CA ALA A 400 -4.65 27.59 -12.39
C ALA A 400 -5.73 27.17 -13.40
N PRO A 401 -6.82 27.92 -13.56
CA PRO A 401 -7.83 27.64 -14.59
C PRO A 401 -7.13 27.55 -15.96
N PRO A 402 -7.59 26.67 -16.86
CA PRO A 402 -7.04 26.63 -18.21
C PRO A 402 -7.15 28.02 -18.82
N GLU A 403 -6.07 28.51 -19.41
CA GLU A 403 -6.13 29.76 -20.16
C GLU A 403 -7.26 29.64 -21.19
N PRO A 404 -8.15 30.66 -21.30
CA PRO A 404 -9.15 30.65 -22.33
C PRO A 404 -8.47 30.52 -23.68
N PRO A 405 -9.02 29.76 -24.64
CA PRO A 405 -8.45 29.61 -25.97
C PRO A 405 -8.15 30.99 -26.54
N ASP A 406 -6.92 31.17 -27.05
CA ASP A 406 -6.53 32.43 -27.70
C ASP A 406 -7.52 32.74 -28.79
N PRO A 407 -8.25 33.89 -28.72
CA PRO A 407 -9.27 34.25 -29.70
C PRO A 407 -8.74 34.44 -31.12
N ARG A 408 -7.43 34.16 -31.33
CA ARG A 408 -6.70 34.26 -32.60
C ARG A 408 -6.39 32.91 -33.25
N ASN A 409 -6.81 31.78 -32.66
CA ASN A 409 -6.70 30.44 -33.27
C ASN A 409 -8.04 29.96 -33.81
#